data_3013255e2236280653cf032994bf6c5a
#
_entry.id   3013255e2236280653cf032994bf6c5a
#
_cell.length_a   1.000
_cell.length_b   1.000
_cell.length_c   1.000
_cell.angle_alpha   90.00
_cell.angle_beta   90.00
_cell.angle_gamma   90.00
#
_symmetry.space_group_name_H-M   'P 1'
#
loop_
_entity.id
_entity.type
_entity.pdbx_description
1 polymer ?
#
loop_
_entity_poly.entity_id
_entity_poly.type
_entity_poly.pdbx_seq_one_letter_code
_entity_poly.pdbx_strand_id
1 'polypeptide(L)'
;HGCETGQAKITKGYKLPAKYVIHTPGPVWHGGTKYEPELLSACYISCLELASEYGCKTVDFPSISTGVYRFPLDRASRIAIGTISDFLKFHPEIERVRMVCFDARTKEYYDKALESLK
;
A
#
# COMPACT_ATOMS: atom_id res chain seq x y z
N HIS A 1 -14.10 -5.35 16.09
CA HIS A 1 -13.32 -4.66 16.08
C HIS A 1 -12.12 -4.28 15.15
N GLY A 2 -10.93 -4.12 15.60
CA GLY A 2 -9.82 -3.65 14.80
C GLY A 2 -9.27 -4.68 13.83
N CYS A 3 -8.41 -4.21 12.92
CA CYS A 3 -7.59 -5.07 12.08
C CYS A 3 -6.24 -5.29 12.75
N GLU A 4 -5.67 -6.46 12.55
CA GLU A 4 -4.29 -6.71 12.94
C GLU A 4 -3.35 -6.15 11.86
N THR A 5 -2.11 -5.88 12.23
CA THR A 5 -1.10 -5.41 11.29
C THR A 5 -1.01 -6.37 10.11
N GLY A 6 -1.04 -5.83 8.90
CA GLY A 6 -1.01 -6.61 7.66
C GLY A 6 -2.38 -7.03 7.15
N GLN A 7 -3.43 -6.84 7.95
CA GLN A 7 -4.81 -7.07 7.52
C GLN A 7 -5.44 -5.77 7.03
N ALA A 8 -6.60 -5.87 6.38
CA ALA A 8 -7.31 -4.69 5.89
C ALA A 8 -8.81 -4.82 6.13
N LYS A 9 -9.46 -3.67 6.21
CA LYS A 9 -10.89 -3.54 6.41
C LYS A 9 -11.43 -2.49 5.46
N ILE A 10 -12.57 -2.76 4.84
CA ILE A 10 -13.18 -1.84 3.88
C ILE A 10 -14.46 -1.24 4.44
N THR A 11 -14.66 0.05 4.20
CA THR A 11 -15.87 0.77 4.55
C THR A 11 -16.30 1.64 3.38
N LYS A 12 -17.58 2.07 3.37
CA LYS A 12 -18.04 3.02 2.36
C LYS A 12 -17.41 4.38 2.56
N GLY A 13 -17.21 5.11 1.45
CA GLY A 13 -16.60 6.44 1.49
C GLY A 13 -17.52 7.55 1.97
N TYR A 14 -18.81 7.29 2.04
CA TYR A 14 -19.83 8.27 2.46
C TYR A 14 -19.71 9.60 1.72
N LYS A 15 -19.27 10.67 2.42
CA LYS A 15 -19.16 12.01 1.83
C LYS A 15 -17.83 12.27 1.10
N LEU A 16 -16.94 11.30 1.11
CA LEU A 16 -15.67 11.43 0.41
C LEU A 16 -15.86 11.18 -1.09
N PRO A 17 -14.98 11.72 -1.95
CA PRO A 17 -15.06 11.43 -3.39
C PRO A 17 -14.75 9.99 -3.75
N ALA A 18 -14.22 9.21 -2.82
CA ALA A 18 -13.96 7.78 -3.02
C ALA A 18 -15.21 6.96 -2.69
N LYS A 19 -15.46 5.91 -3.47
CA LYS A 19 -16.57 5.00 -3.24
C LYS A 19 -16.40 4.16 -1.99
N TYR A 20 -15.16 3.76 -1.70
CA TYR A 20 -14.78 2.98 -0.52
C TYR A 20 -13.52 3.53 0.10
N VAL A 21 -13.36 3.29 1.39
CA VAL A 21 -12.11 3.54 2.11
C VAL A 21 -11.62 2.21 2.67
N ILE A 22 -10.36 1.89 2.42
CA ILE A 22 -9.74 0.67 2.91
C ILE A 22 -8.74 1.06 3.99
N HIS A 23 -8.86 0.41 5.15
CA HIS A 23 -8.02 0.68 6.31
C HIS A 23 -7.10 -0.51 6.54
N THR A 24 -5.81 -0.23 6.75
CA THR A 24 -4.83 -1.25 7.09
C THR A 24 -3.85 -0.68 8.10
N PRO A 25 -3.63 -1.37 9.24
CA PRO A 25 -2.57 -0.94 10.16
C PRO A 25 -1.23 -1.42 9.65
N GLY A 26 -0.38 -0.46 9.28
CA GLY A 26 0.98 -0.76 8.84
C GLY A 26 1.89 -1.11 10.01
N PRO A 27 3.00 -1.82 9.74
CA PRO A 27 3.95 -2.17 10.80
C PRO A 27 4.75 -0.96 11.26
N VAL A 28 5.04 -0.91 12.57
CA VAL A 28 6.01 0.02 13.13
C VAL A 28 7.41 -0.54 12.86
N TRP A 29 8.34 0.32 12.45
CA TRP A 29 9.71 -0.11 12.18
C TRP A 29 10.48 -0.38 13.48
N HIS A 30 11.04 -1.57 13.59
CA HIS A 30 11.86 -2.02 14.73
C HIS A 30 13.19 -2.61 14.26
N GLY A 31 13.76 -2.07 13.19
CA GLY A 31 15.04 -2.52 12.65
C GLY A 31 14.97 -3.61 11.60
N GLY A 32 13.77 -4.06 11.22
CA GLY A 32 13.58 -5.03 10.16
C GLY A 32 13.62 -6.50 10.60
N THR A 33 13.66 -6.77 11.91
CA THR A 33 13.76 -8.14 12.46
C THR A 33 12.45 -8.65 13.05
N LYS A 34 11.37 -7.87 12.97
CA LYS A 34 10.04 -8.22 13.49
C LYS A 34 9.03 -8.44 12.38
N TYR A 35 9.48 -9.01 11.27
CA TYR A 35 8.65 -9.29 10.09
C TYR A 35 8.04 -8.02 9.44
N GLU A 36 8.64 -6.84 9.68
CA GLU A 36 8.09 -5.59 9.13
C GLU A 36 8.02 -5.59 7.60
N PRO A 37 9.06 -6.07 6.86
CA PRO A 37 8.94 -6.13 5.40
C PRO A 37 7.78 -7.00 4.94
N GLU A 38 7.62 -8.17 5.53
CA GLU A 38 6.52 -9.10 5.20
C GLU A 38 5.17 -8.52 5.57
N LEU A 39 5.08 -7.86 6.72
CA LEU A 39 3.85 -7.21 7.17
C LEU A 39 3.47 -6.03 6.28
N LEU A 40 4.45 -5.25 5.82
CA LEU A 40 4.19 -4.15 4.90
C LEU A 40 3.65 -4.68 3.56
N SER A 41 4.29 -5.71 3.02
CA SER A 41 3.79 -6.36 1.80
C SER A 41 2.36 -6.87 1.99
N ALA A 42 2.07 -7.48 3.15
CA ALA A 42 0.74 -7.98 3.48
C ALA A 42 -0.30 -6.87 3.52
N CYS A 43 0.06 -5.66 3.98
CA CYS A 43 -0.84 -4.51 3.96
C CYS A 43 -1.31 -4.20 2.55
N TYR A 44 -0.38 -4.12 1.60
CA TYR A 44 -0.72 -3.81 0.22
C TYR A 44 -1.55 -4.93 -0.41
N ILE A 45 -1.18 -6.18 -0.19
CA ILE A 45 -1.93 -7.32 -0.73
C ILE A 45 -3.35 -7.36 -0.18
N SER A 46 -3.50 -7.22 1.14
CA SER A 46 -4.83 -7.25 1.78
C SER A 46 -5.74 -6.16 1.26
N CYS A 47 -5.20 -4.95 1.08
CA CYS A 47 -5.96 -3.83 0.51
C CYS A 47 -6.37 -4.10 -0.93
N LEU A 48 -5.46 -4.63 -1.74
CA LEU A 48 -5.74 -4.90 -3.15
C LEU A 48 -6.74 -6.06 -3.30
N GLU A 49 -6.67 -7.07 -2.44
CA GLU A 49 -7.63 -8.16 -2.42
C GLU A 49 -9.04 -7.64 -2.13
N LEU A 50 -9.19 -6.77 -1.14
CA LEU A 50 -10.48 -6.16 -0.84
C LEU A 50 -10.96 -5.28 -1.99
N ALA A 51 -10.08 -4.48 -2.57
CA ALA A 51 -10.44 -3.64 -3.70
C ALA A 51 -10.96 -4.47 -4.88
N SER A 52 -10.29 -5.56 -5.18
CA SER A 52 -10.71 -6.48 -6.25
C SER A 52 -12.06 -7.11 -5.93
N GLU A 53 -12.23 -7.61 -4.71
CA GLU A 53 -13.47 -8.24 -4.25
C GLU A 53 -14.66 -7.29 -4.35
N TYR A 54 -14.46 -6.00 -4.06
CA TYR A 54 -15.52 -4.99 -4.10
C TYR A 54 -15.65 -4.32 -5.46
N GLY A 55 -14.96 -4.80 -6.48
CA GLY A 55 -15.09 -4.29 -7.83
C GLY A 55 -14.44 -2.94 -8.08
N CYS A 56 -13.48 -2.56 -7.25
CA CYS A 56 -12.75 -1.31 -7.44
C CYS A 56 -11.79 -1.44 -8.62
N LYS A 57 -11.83 -0.50 -9.56
CA LYS A 57 -10.95 -0.49 -10.72
C LYS A 57 -9.69 0.33 -10.47
N THR A 58 -9.74 1.27 -9.55
CA THR A 58 -8.63 2.15 -9.21
C THR A 58 -8.44 2.19 -7.70
N VAL A 59 -7.18 2.24 -7.26
CA VAL A 59 -6.82 2.29 -5.84
C VAL A 59 -5.73 3.32 -5.64
N ASP A 60 -5.91 4.19 -4.65
CA ASP A 60 -4.90 5.17 -4.26
C ASP A 60 -4.36 4.79 -2.89
N PHE A 61 -3.04 4.72 -2.76
CA PHE A 61 -2.36 4.40 -1.51
C PHE A 61 -1.52 5.57 -1.02
N PRO A 62 -1.47 5.80 0.29
CA PRO A 62 -0.39 6.60 0.87
C PRO A 62 0.87 5.74 0.99
N SER A 63 1.98 6.38 1.37
CA SER A 63 3.20 5.64 1.71
C SER A 63 3.03 5.03 3.10
N ILE A 64 2.67 3.75 3.15
CA ILE A 64 2.35 3.08 4.42
C ILE A 64 3.60 2.95 5.28
N SER A 65 3.47 3.21 6.58
CA SER A 65 4.50 3.05 7.63
C SER A 65 5.71 3.99 7.54
N THR A 66 5.78 4.89 6.57
CA THR A 66 6.98 5.72 6.39
C THR A 66 6.94 7.05 7.15
N GLY A 67 5.82 7.37 7.79
CA GLY A 67 5.70 8.54 8.65
C GLY A 67 6.20 8.26 10.05
N VAL A 68 5.31 8.41 11.04
CA VAL A 68 5.65 8.22 12.46
C VAL A 68 6.12 6.79 12.78
N TYR A 69 5.77 5.81 11.95
CA TYR A 69 6.22 4.43 12.14
C TYR A 69 7.64 4.19 11.66
N ARG A 70 8.26 5.14 10.97
CA ARG A 70 9.69 5.20 10.65
C ARG A 70 10.23 4.10 9.76
N PHE A 71 9.39 3.42 9.00
CA PHE A 71 9.89 2.45 8.01
C PHE A 71 10.77 3.19 7.00
N PRO A 72 12.01 2.74 6.73
CA PRO A 72 12.88 3.44 5.79
C PRO A 72 12.27 3.54 4.40
N LEU A 73 12.26 4.74 3.83
CA LEU A 73 11.61 5.01 2.55
C LEU A 73 12.17 4.19 1.39
N ASP A 74 13.50 3.99 1.36
CA ASP A 74 14.12 3.22 0.27
C ASP A 74 13.65 1.78 0.26
N ARG A 75 13.47 1.18 1.44
CA ARG A 75 12.97 -0.19 1.56
C ARG A 75 11.45 -0.25 1.36
N ALA A 76 10.71 0.67 1.99
CA ALA A 76 9.26 0.70 1.92
C ALA A 76 8.78 0.90 0.48
N SER A 77 9.40 1.81 -0.27
CA SER A 77 9.00 2.07 -1.65
C SER A 77 9.23 0.86 -2.55
N ARG A 78 10.35 0.16 -2.38
CA ARG A 78 10.61 -1.06 -3.17
C ARG A 78 9.63 -2.18 -2.84
N ILE A 79 9.30 -2.35 -1.56
CA ILE A 79 8.32 -3.35 -1.13
C ILE A 79 6.95 -3.03 -1.72
N ALA A 80 6.50 -1.78 -1.60
CA ALA A 80 5.20 -1.36 -2.11
C ALA A 80 5.09 -1.58 -3.62
N ILE A 81 6.03 -1.04 -4.37
CA ILE A 81 5.99 -1.09 -5.83
C ILE A 81 6.13 -2.54 -6.32
N GLY A 82 7.03 -3.32 -5.74
CA GLY A 82 7.20 -4.73 -6.10
C GLY A 82 5.95 -5.56 -5.80
N THR A 83 5.37 -5.37 -4.62
CA THR A 83 4.16 -6.09 -4.20
C THR A 83 2.97 -5.74 -5.11
N ILE A 84 2.75 -4.45 -5.35
CA ILE A 84 1.65 -3.98 -6.19
C ILE A 84 1.83 -4.49 -7.62
N SER A 85 3.03 -4.38 -8.16
CA SER A 85 3.32 -4.83 -9.53
C SER A 85 3.05 -6.33 -9.69
N ASP A 86 3.48 -7.14 -8.74
CA ASP A 86 3.25 -8.59 -8.77
C ASP A 86 1.76 -8.92 -8.70
N PHE A 87 1.03 -8.23 -7.82
CA PHE A 87 -0.41 -8.43 -7.68
C PHE A 87 -1.15 -8.12 -8.98
N LEU A 88 -0.81 -7.00 -9.61
CA LEU A 88 -1.50 -6.57 -10.83
C LEU A 88 -1.29 -7.50 -12.02
N LYS A 89 -0.22 -8.29 -12.04
CA LYS A 89 0.01 -9.27 -13.11
C LYS A 89 -1.09 -10.31 -13.19
N PHE A 90 -1.74 -10.62 -12.08
CA PHE A 90 -2.76 -11.66 -12.00
C PHE A 90 -4.16 -11.09 -11.70
N HIS A 91 -4.30 -9.76 -11.65
CA HIS A 91 -5.54 -9.09 -11.30
C HIS A 91 -5.84 -7.92 -12.24
N PRO A 92 -6.11 -8.20 -13.53
CA PRO A 92 -6.36 -7.13 -14.51
C PRO A 92 -7.65 -6.34 -14.25
N GLU A 93 -8.50 -6.84 -13.37
CA GLU A 93 -9.69 -6.10 -12.94
C GLU A 93 -9.35 -4.78 -12.24
N ILE A 94 -8.17 -4.70 -11.62
CA ILE A 94 -7.66 -3.43 -11.08
C ILE A 94 -6.85 -2.75 -12.17
N GLU A 95 -7.38 -1.64 -12.67
CA GLU A 95 -6.84 -0.96 -13.86
C GLU A 95 -5.73 0.02 -13.54
N ARG A 96 -5.75 0.61 -12.33
CA ARG A 96 -4.77 1.63 -11.95
C ARG A 96 -4.58 1.67 -10.44
N VAL A 97 -3.32 1.73 -10.02
CA VAL A 97 -2.93 2.01 -8.65
C VAL A 97 -2.05 3.26 -8.65
N ARG A 98 -2.36 4.21 -7.77
CA ARG A 98 -1.55 5.42 -7.60
C ARG A 98 -1.01 5.48 -6.19
N MET A 99 0.25 5.93 -6.08
CA MET A 99 0.84 6.24 -4.79
C MET A 99 0.72 7.75 -4.57
N VAL A 100 0.03 8.13 -3.51
CA VAL A 100 -0.17 9.54 -3.15
C VAL A 100 0.90 9.91 -2.14
N CYS A 101 1.86 10.75 -2.56
CA CYS A 101 3.00 11.12 -1.75
C CYS A 101 2.83 12.55 -1.24
N PHE A 102 3.12 12.76 0.06
CA PHE A 102 2.91 14.07 0.68
C PHE A 102 4.01 15.07 0.36
N ASP A 103 5.19 14.61 -0.04
CA ASP A 103 6.31 15.50 -0.33
C ASP A 103 7.16 14.96 -1.47
N ALA A 104 8.04 15.82 -1.98
CA ALA A 104 8.90 15.50 -3.12
C ALA A 104 9.89 14.39 -2.80
N ARG A 105 10.38 14.31 -1.57
CA ARG A 105 11.33 13.27 -1.15
C ARG A 105 10.69 11.89 -1.21
N THR A 106 9.48 11.75 -0.68
CA THR A 106 8.73 10.49 -0.73
C THR A 106 8.46 10.08 -2.18
N LYS A 107 7.99 11.04 -2.99
CA LYS A 107 7.72 10.78 -4.41
C LYS A 107 8.97 10.29 -5.14
N GLU A 108 10.12 10.87 -4.86
CA GLU A 108 11.37 10.49 -5.51
C GLU A 108 11.72 9.01 -5.26
N TYR A 109 11.53 8.52 -4.03
CA TYR A 109 11.79 7.11 -3.71
C TYR A 109 10.84 6.17 -4.47
N TYR A 110 9.56 6.53 -4.58
CA TYR A 110 8.61 5.71 -5.33
C TYR A 110 8.88 5.75 -6.83
N ASP A 111 9.27 6.91 -7.36
CA ASP A 111 9.65 7.02 -8.76
C ASP A 111 10.87 6.14 -9.09
N LYS A 112 11.87 6.13 -8.21
CA LYS A 112 13.05 5.27 -8.36
C LYS A 112 12.69 3.78 -8.29
N ALA A 113 11.80 3.41 -7.38
CA ALA A 113 11.36 2.03 -7.25
C ALA A 113 10.63 1.57 -8.51
N LEU A 114 9.76 2.42 -9.05
CA LEU A 114 9.05 2.14 -10.29
C LEU A 114 10.00 2.02 -11.48
N GLU A 115 10.99 2.90 -11.56
CA GLU A 115 12.00 2.88 -12.62
C GLU A 115 12.79 1.57 -12.61
N SER A 116 13.08 1.03 -11.43
CA SER A 116 13.85 -0.22 -11.31
C SER A 116 13.12 -1.46 -11.81
N LEU A 117 11.79 -1.37 -12.01
CA LEU A 117 11.00 -2.48 -12.59
C LEU A 117 11.09 -2.55 -14.12
N LYS A 118 11.58 -1.50 -14.76
CA LYS A 118 11.62 -1.43 -16.22
C LYS A 118 12.84 -2.10 -16.83
#